data_81d1eb4e8638247dafd6dc998d98f2c2
#
_entry.id   81d1eb4e8638247dafd6dc998d98f2c2
#
_cell.length_a   1.000
_cell.length_b   1.000
_cell.length_c   1.000
_cell.angle_alpha   90.00
_cell.angle_beta   90.00
_cell.angle_gamma   90.00
#
_symmetry.space_group_name_H-M   'P 1'
#
loop_
_entity.id
_entity.type
_entity.pdbx_description
1 polymer ?
#
loop_
_entity_poly.entity_id
_entity_poly.type
_entity_poly.pdbx_seq_one_letter_code
_entity_poly.pdbx_strand_id
1 'polypeptide(L)'
;MEINDNSSALHGLEDAVSALAALGHGTRLAVFRLLVKAGPDGLPAGRIAEELAVAPSTLSAHLAQLERAGLLRSARADRRILYAVDFIGTRRLLAFLLDDCCDGRPELCGLSPTDCKSC
;
A
#
# COMPACT_ATOMS: atom_id res chain seq x y z
N MET A 1 -21.72 -14.13 9.46
CA MET A 1 -21.46 -14.36 9.07
C MET A 1 -20.56 -14.93 9.21
N GLU A 2 -20.70 -15.86 9.56
CA GLU A 2 -19.93 -16.49 9.59
C GLU A 2 -18.97 -15.96 9.17
N ILE A 3 -19.22 -15.31 8.92
CA ILE A 3 -18.34 -14.46 8.55
C ILE A 3 -17.22 -14.32 9.44
N ASN A 4 -17.39 -14.48 10.67
CA ASN A 4 -16.34 -14.25 11.56
C ASN A 4 -15.20 -15.13 11.41
N ASP A 5 -15.41 -16.38 11.25
CA ASP A 5 -14.34 -17.24 11.05
C ASP A 5 -13.73 -17.03 9.80
N ASN A 6 -14.52 -16.78 8.85
CA ASN A 6 -14.03 -16.52 7.60
C ASN A 6 -13.56 -15.15 7.53
N SER A 7 -13.86 -14.34 8.51
CA SER A 7 -13.58 -12.95 8.37
C SER A 7 -12.09 -12.66 8.33
N SER A 8 -11.24 -13.45 8.94
CA SER A 8 -9.83 -13.24 8.75
C SER A 8 -9.44 -13.44 7.34
N ALA A 9 -9.88 -14.51 6.75
CA ALA A 9 -9.53 -14.79 5.37
C ALA A 9 -10.26 -13.85 4.45
N LEU A 10 -11.53 -13.60 4.71
CA LEU A 10 -12.26 -12.70 3.85
C LEU A 10 -11.75 -11.29 3.99
N HIS A 11 -11.40 -10.91 5.21
CA HIS A 11 -10.83 -9.62 5.44
C HIS A 11 -9.53 -9.49 4.67
N GLY A 12 -8.70 -10.49 4.69
CA GLY A 12 -7.47 -10.46 3.95
C GLY A 12 -7.71 -10.32 2.47
N LEU A 13 -8.65 -11.06 1.93
CA LEU A 13 -8.96 -10.99 0.51
C LEU A 13 -9.54 -9.63 0.15
N GLU A 14 -10.49 -9.14 0.94
CA GLU A 14 -11.11 -7.87 0.66
C GLU A 14 -10.11 -6.73 0.77
N ASP A 15 -9.27 -6.79 1.78
CA ASP A 15 -8.24 -5.77 1.95
C ASP A 15 -7.26 -5.80 0.79
N ALA A 16 -6.90 -6.99 0.33
CA ALA A 16 -5.99 -7.11 -0.80
C ALA A 16 -6.62 -6.56 -2.07
N VAL A 17 -7.89 -6.87 -2.30
CA VAL A 17 -8.58 -6.36 -3.49
C VAL A 17 -8.66 -4.84 -3.43
N SER A 18 -8.98 -4.29 -2.26
CA SER A 18 -9.06 -2.85 -2.10
C SER A 18 -7.72 -2.18 -2.36
N ALA A 19 -6.65 -2.78 -1.85
CA ALA A 19 -5.32 -2.24 -2.04
C ALA A 19 -4.90 -2.31 -3.51
N LEU A 20 -5.17 -3.43 -4.16
CA LEU A 20 -4.82 -3.57 -5.56
C LEU A 20 -5.64 -2.62 -6.44
N ALA A 21 -6.91 -2.44 -6.09
CA ALA A 21 -7.74 -1.50 -6.83
C ALA A 21 -7.23 -0.08 -6.67
N ALA A 22 -6.78 0.26 -5.46
CA ALA A 22 -6.21 1.59 -5.24
C ALA A 22 -4.95 1.78 -6.07
N LEU A 23 -4.12 0.76 -6.17
CA LEU A 23 -2.89 0.85 -6.97
C LEU A 23 -3.15 0.72 -8.46
N GLY A 24 -4.32 0.27 -8.85
CA GLY A 24 -4.64 0.04 -10.25
C GLY A 24 -5.03 1.28 -11.01
N HIS A 25 -4.45 2.41 -10.67
CA HIS A 25 -4.68 3.69 -11.33
C HIS A 25 -3.33 4.36 -11.48
N GLY A 26 -3.03 4.84 -12.68
CA GLY A 26 -1.71 5.36 -12.97
C GLY A 26 -1.22 6.42 -12.00
N THR A 27 -2.06 7.39 -11.68
CA THR A 27 -1.66 8.45 -10.76
C THR A 27 -1.41 7.90 -9.36
N ARG A 28 -2.31 7.03 -8.90
CA ARG A 28 -2.15 6.48 -7.56
C ARG A 28 -0.91 5.61 -7.44
N LEU A 29 -0.63 4.84 -8.48
CA LEU A 29 0.59 4.03 -8.45
C LEU A 29 1.81 4.94 -8.46
N ALA A 30 1.78 6.03 -9.23
CA ALA A 30 2.89 6.97 -9.24
C ALA A 30 3.09 7.62 -7.88
N VAL A 31 2.01 7.97 -7.20
CA VAL A 31 2.09 8.51 -5.86
C VAL A 31 2.76 7.52 -4.92
N PHE A 32 2.30 6.28 -4.97
CA PHE A 32 2.84 5.25 -4.09
C PHE A 32 4.33 5.06 -4.32
N ARG A 33 4.75 4.98 -5.58
CA ARG A 33 6.15 4.79 -5.89
C ARG A 33 7.01 5.97 -5.48
N LEU A 34 6.48 7.18 -5.65
CA LEU A 34 7.20 8.36 -5.21
C LEU A 34 7.41 8.32 -3.70
N LEU A 35 6.40 7.91 -2.95
CA LEU A 35 6.52 7.87 -1.51
C LEU A 35 7.39 6.71 -1.02
N VAL A 36 7.46 5.63 -1.78
CA VAL A 36 8.42 4.59 -1.47
C VAL A 36 9.83 5.16 -1.49
N LYS A 37 10.12 5.96 -2.51
CA LYS A 37 11.43 6.58 -2.62
C LYS A 37 11.69 7.60 -1.53
N ALA A 38 10.64 8.31 -1.12
CA ALA A 38 10.79 9.33 -0.10
C ALA A 38 11.09 8.74 1.27
N GLY A 39 10.66 7.51 1.51
CA GLY A 39 10.95 6.84 2.76
C GLY A 39 10.02 7.23 3.88
N PRO A 40 10.37 6.89 5.13
CA PRO A 40 9.44 7.05 6.25
C PRO A 40 9.14 8.49 6.61
N ASP A 41 9.98 9.43 6.20
CA ASP A 41 9.70 10.84 6.48
C ASP A 41 8.56 11.37 5.62
N GLY A 42 8.35 10.76 4.48
CA GLY A 42 7.23 11.15 3.64
C GLY A 42 7.39 12.49 2.96
N LEU A 43 6.32 12.93 2.34
CA LEU A 43 6.28 14.22 1.64
C LEU A 43 4.95 14.91 1.90
N PRO A 44 4.94 16.24 1.94
CA PRO A 44 3.67 16.95 2.01
C PRO A 44 2.93 16.87 0.68
N ALA A 45 1.61 16.96 0.75
CA ALA A 45 0.76 16.83 -0.44
C ALA A 45 1.17 17.80 -1.55
N GLY A 46 1.52 19.03 -1.18
CA GLY A 46 1.93 20.01 -2.18
C GLY A 46 3.13 19.57 -2.97
N ARG A 47 4.09 18.94 -2.28
CA ARG A 47 5.29 18.45 -2.94
C ARG A 47 4.96 17.30 -3.88
N ILE A 48 4.06 16.42 -3.45
CA ILE A 48 3.64 15.31 -4.29
C ILE A 48 2.95 15.84 -5.55
N ALA A 49 2.09 16.83 -5.38
CA ALA A 49 1.39 17.42 -6.52
C ALA A 49 2.37 18.03 -7.52
N GLU A 50 3.38 18.71 -7.01
CA GLU A 50 4.40 19.29 -7.88
C GLU A 50 5.17 18.24 -8.64
N GLU A 51 5.62 17.23 -7.92
CA GLU A 51 6.44 16.20 -8.53
C GLU A 51 5.70 15.44 -9.62
N LEU A 52 4.41 15.24 -9.43
CA LEU A 52 3.64 14.45 -10.37
C LEU A 52 2.80 15.30 -11.33
N ALA A 53 2.88 16.60 -11.20
CA ALA A 53 2.12 17.54 -12.03
C ALA A 53 0.63 17.23 -12.00
N VAL A 54 0.11 17.05 -10.79
CA VAL A 54 -1.29 16.73 -10.59
C VAL A 54 -1.95 17.86 -9.81
N ALA A 55 -3.16 18.20 -10.15
CA ALA A 55 -3.88 19.25 -9.44
C ALA A 55 -4.08 18.85 -7.99
N PRO A 56 -3.91 19.77 -7.03
CA PRO A 56 -4.04 19.41 -5.63
C PRO A 56 -5.38 18.80 -5.26
N SER A 57 -6.47 19.27 -5.85
CA SER A 57 -7.76 18.72 -5.51
C SER A 57 -7.92 17.28 -5.99
N THR A 58 -7.37 16.98 -7.16
CA THR A 58 -7.38 15.63 -7.68
C THR A 58 -6.50 14.72 -6.83
N LEU A 59 -5.34 15.24 -6.45
CA LEU A 59 -4.41 14.47 -5.64
C LEU A 59 -5.03 14.12 -4.29
N SER A 60 -5.77 15.05 -3.71
CA SER A 60 -6.35 14.82 -2.40
C SER A 60 -7.23 13.58 -2.38
N ALA A 61 -8.03 13.38 -3.42
CA ALA A 61 -8.88 12.20 -3.50
C ALA A 61 -8.05 10.93 -3.64
N HIS A 62 -6.99 11.00 -4.41
CA HIS A 62 -6.12 9.84 -4.59
C HIS A 62 -5.40 9.46 -3.30
N LEU A 63 -4.92 10.46 -2.56
CA LEU A 63 -4.25 10.21 -1.30
C LEU A 63 -5.21 9.58 -0.29
N ALA A 64 -6.44 10.08 -0.25
CA ALA A 64 -7.44 9.53 0.67
C ALA A 64 -7.74 8.08 0.34
N GLN A 65 -7.83 7.75 -0.94
CA GLN A 65 -8.12 6.39 -1.32
C GLN A 65 -6.98 5.44 -0.97
N LEU A 66 -5.75 5.87 -1.20
CA LEU A 66 -4.60 5.05 -0.84
C LEU A 66 -4.49 4.86 0.67
N GLU A 67 -4.84 5.90 1.41
CA GLU A 67 -4.79 5.82 2.86
C GLU A 67 -5.87 4.85 3.38
N ARG A 68 -7.07 4.94 2.84
CA ARG A 68 -8.14 4.03 3.23
C ARG A 68 -7.81 2.58 2.89
N ALA A 69 -7.07 2.38 1.83
CA ALA A 69 -6.68 1.03 1.42
C ALA A 69 -5.54 0.46 2.26
N GLY A 70 -4.98 1.26 3.18
CA GLY A 70 -3.93 0.78 4.05
C GLY A 70 -2.55 0.84 3.45
N LEU A 71 -2.39 1.59 2.36
CA LEU A 71 -1.10 1.70 1.68
C LEU A 71 -0.31 2.94 2.06
N LEU A 72 -1.00 3.97 2.50
CA LEU A 72 -0.36 5.20 2.97
C LEU A 72 -0.81 5.52 4.37
N ARG A 73 0.02 6.26 5.07
CA ARG A 73 -0.33 6.84 6.34
C ARG A 73 0.00 8.33 6.30
N SER A 74 -0.66 9.08 7.13
CA SER A 74 -0.42 10.52 7.18
C SER A 74 -0.13 10.93 8.60
N ALA A 75 0.60 12.01 8.74
CA ALA A 75 0.91 12.58 10.05
C ALA A 75 1.00 14.07 9.90
N ARG A 76 0.56 14.76 10.94
CA ARG A 76 0.60 16.20 10.94
C ARG A 76 1.94 16.66 11.45
N ALA A 77 2.57 17.55 10.71
CA ALA A 77 3.84 18.15 11.10
C ALA A 77 3.68 19.64 10.94
N ASP A 78 3.61 20.35 12.02
CA ASP A 78 3.35 21.79 12.02
C ASP A 78 2.01 22.03 11.33
N ARG A 79 2.01 22.75 10.24
CA ARG A 79 0.78 23.05 9.53
C ARG A 79 0.57 22.19 8.33
N ARG A 80 1.44 21.24 8.12
CA ARG A 80 1.37 20.39 6.93
C ARG A 80 1.01 18.99 7.33
N ILE A 81 0.47 18.28 6.38
CA ILE A 81 0.24 16.85 6.54
C ILE A 81 1.23 16.15 5.66
N LEU A 82 2.00 15.26 6.26
CA LEU A 82 2.98 14.48 5.53
C LEU A 82 2.41 13.10 5.24
N TYR A 83 2.60 12.63 4.03
CA TYR A 83 2.14 11.31 3.62
C TYR A 83 3.34 10.41 3.41
N ALA A 84 3.24 9.19 3.89
CA ALA A 84 4.31 8.20 3.74
C ALA A 84 3.69 6.84 3.47
N VAL A 85 4.48 5.92 2.93
CA VAL A 85 4.01 4.57 2.71
C VAL A 85 3.77 3.91 4.05
N ASP A 86 2.65 3.21 4.15
CA ASP A 86 2.39 2.38 5.31
C ASP A 86 3.03 1.03 5.01
N PHE A 87 4.24 0.83 5.52
CA PHE A 87 4.97 -0.38 5.21
C PHE A 87 4.35 -1.62 5.82
N ILE A 88 3.64 -1.47 6.92
CA ILE A 88 2.95 -2.60 7.51
C ILE A 88 1.82 -3.05 6.60
N GLY A 89 1.01 -2.12 6.12
CA GLY A 89 -0.07 -2.45 5.19
C GLY A 89 0.44 -3.02 3.90
N THR A 90 1.53 -2.45 3.39
CA THR A 90 2.12 -2.93 2.14
C THR A 90 2.64 -4.35 2.31
N ARG A 91 3.30 -4.62 3.42
CA ARG A 91 3.81 -5.95 3.68
C ARG A 91 2.70 -6.97 3.84
N ARG A 92 1.58 -6.57 4.42
CA ARG A 92 0.43 -7.45 4.52
C ARG A 92 -0.08 -7.84 3.15
N LEU A 93 -0.13 -6.88 2.23
CA LEU A 93 -0.57 -7.15 0.88
C LEU A 93 0.36 -8.14 0.21
N LEU A 94 1.66 -7.89 0.30
CA LEU A 94 2.63 -8.77 -0.33
C LEU A 94 2.59 -10.17 0.28
N ALA A 95 2.48 -10.24 1.59
CA ALA A 95 2.41 -11.53 2.26
C ALA A 95 1.17 -12.30 1.81
N PHE A 96 0.05 -11.62 1.70
CA PHE A 96 -1.16 -12.27 1.26
C PHE A 96 -1.02 -12.81 -0.15
N LEU A 97 -0.44 -12.02 -1.03
CA LEU A 97 -0.28 -12.42 -2.42
C LEU A 97 0.64 -13.62 -2.60
N LEU A 98 1.63 -13.72 -1.75
CA LEU A 98 2.64 -14.76 -1.90
C LEU A 98 2.50 -15.91 -0.93
N ASP A 99 1.46 -15.88 -0.12
CA ASP A 99 1.34 -16.83 0.98
C ASP A 99 1.39 -18.28 0.50
N ASP A 100 0.61 -18.62 -0.47
CA ASP A 100 0.61 -19.99 -0.96
C ASP A 100 1.89 -20.36 -1.66
N CYS A 101 2.51 -19.44 -2.33
CA CYS A 101 3.76 -19.69 -3.00
C CYS A 101 4.82 -20.08 -2.02
N CYS A 102 4.87 -19.38 -0.91
CA CYS A 102 5.93 -19.58 0.06
C CYS A 102 5.73 -20.85 0.86
N ASP A 103 4.52 -21.32 0.91
CA ASP A 103 4.21 -22.48 1.71
C ASP A 103 4.59 -23.75 0.97
N GLY A 104 5.83 -23.96 0.75
CA GLY A 104 6.32 -25.17 0.16
C GLY A 104 6.85 -25.05 -1.22
N ARG A 105 6.66 -23.92 -1.86
CA ARG A 105 7.14 -23.74 -3.20
C ARG A 105 7.77 -22.40 -3.40
N PRO A 106 8.91 -22.20 -2.77
CA PRO A 106 9.56 -20.91 -2.85
C PRO A 106 9.88 -20.46 -4.26
N GLU A 107 10.10 -21.40 -5.15
CA GLU A 107 10.46 -21.05 -6.50
C GLU A 107 9.31 -20.35 -7.22
N LEU A 108 8.08 -20.55 -6.78
CA LEU A 108 6.96 -19.91 -7.44
C LEU A 108 6.80 -18.46 -7.03
N CYS A 109 7.43 -18.06 -5.96
CA CYS A 109 7.36 -16.69 -5.50
C CYS A 109 8.21 -15.76 -6.31
N GLY A 110 9.17 -16.27 -7.02
CA GLY A 110 10.12 -15.42 -7.70
C GLY A 110 11.04 -14.71 -6.75
N LEU A 111 11.07 -15.14 -5.49
CA LEU A 111 11.91 -14.54 -4.46
C LEU A 111 12.93 -15.53 -4.03
N SER A 112 13.95 -15.06 -3.36
CA SER A 112 14.95 -15.98 -2.86
C SER A 112 14.33 -16.85 -1.79
N PRO A 113 14.88 -18.04 -1.55
CA PRO A 113 14.37 -18.91 -0.52
C PRO A 113 14.36 -18.24 0.85
N THR A 114 15.30 -17.37 1.08
CA THR A 114 15.37 -16.66 2.34
C THR A 114 14.14 -15.77 2.53
N ASP A 115 13.75 -15.09 1.47
CA ASP A 115 12.58 -14.22 1.54
C ASP A 115 11.33 -15.05 1.75
N CYS A 116 11.25 -16.15 1.10
CA CYS A 116 10.08 -16.99 1.23
C CYS A 116 9.96 -17.66 2.58
N LYS A 117 11.08 -17.80 3.24
CA LYS A 117 11.04 -18.41 4.54
C LYS A 117 10.17 -17.69 5.51
N SER A 118 10.06 -16.42 5.39
CA SER A 118 9.26 -15.66 6.31
C SER A 118 7.79 -15.75 5.98
N CYS A 119 7.41 -16.36 4.94
CA CYS A 119 6.01 -16.55 4.61
C CYS A 119 5.28 -17.57 5.51
#